data_1fcde887051c2f6c7946bc0d4c390fd2
#
_entry.id   1fcde887051c2f6c7946bc0d4c390fd2
#
_cell.length_a   1.000
_cell.length_b   1.000
_cell.length_c   1.000
_cell.angle_alpha   90.00
_cell.angle_beta   90.00
_cell.angle_gamma   90.00
#
_symmetry.space_group_name_H-M   'P 1'
#
loop_
_entity.id
_entity.type
_entity.pdbx_description
1 polymer ?
#
loop_
_entity_poly.entity_id
_entity_poly.type
_entity_poly.pdbx_seq_one_letter_code
_entity_poly.pdbx_strand_id
1 'polypeptide(L)'
;GKVPFIVLLDGITDVRNFGAIARTCECTGVDAIVLPERGSVSVNADAVKTSAGALLHIPVCRERSIHSAIRYLKDSGIKVVAASEKAVTNYTRVDYTVPVAVVMGAEDTGVDADNLRLCDEMVAIPQVGNIGSLNVSVAAGVMMYEVVRQRFSGDSVF
;
A
#
# COMPACT_ATOMS: atom_id res chain seq x y z
N GLY A 1 -11.77 -19.29 -1.13
CA GLY A 1 -10.52 -18.74 -1.45
C GLY A 1 -10.18 -17.50 -0.68
N LYS A 2 -8.94 -17.08 -0.81
CA LYS A 2 -8.46 -15.88 -0.16
C LYS A 2 -8.96 -14.63 -0.91
N VAL A 3 -9.41 -13.62 -0.16
CA VAL A 3 -9.79 -12.33 -0.72
C VAL A 3 -8.52 -11.55 -1.08
N PRO A 4 -8.36 -11.11 -2.34
CA PRO A 4 -7.14 -10.41 -2.77
C PRO A 4 -6.83 -9.15 -1.96
N PHE A 5 -5.53 -8.97 -1.69
CA PHE A 5 -4.99 -7.78 -1.04
C PHE A 5 -3.67 -7.41 -1.72
N ILE A 6 -3.64 -6.25 -2.35
CA ILE A 6 -2.52 -5.79 -3.16
C ILE A 6 -2.06 -4.42 -2.66
N VAL A 7 -0.76 -4.17 -2.70
CA VAL A 7 -0.18 -2.87 -2.35
C VAL A 7 0.54 -2.30 -3.58
N LEU A 8 0.19 -1.07 -3.95
CA LEU A 8 0.83 -0.33 -5.04
C LEU A 8 1.65 0.81 -4.44
N LEU A 9 2.87 0.96 -4.93
CA LEU A 9 3.80 1.99 -4.44
C LEU A 9 4.08 2.99 -5.55
N ASP A 10 3.61 4.23 -5.34
CA ASP A 10 3.70 5.33 -6.30
C ASP A 10 4.79 6.31 -5.88
N GLY A 11 5.95 6.23 -6.53
CA GLY A 11 7.04 7.16 -6.26
C GLY A 11 7.91 6.82 -5.06
N ILE A 12 7.83 5.61 -4.55
CA ILE A 12 8.68 5.13 -3.46
C ILE A 12 10.03 4.72 -4.04
N THR A 13 11.07 5.47 -3.75
CA THR A 13 12.43 5.25 -4.30
C THR A 13 13.48 4.89 -3.26
N ASP A 14 13.17 5.10 -1.99
CA ASP A 14 14.08 4.78 -0.90
C ASP A 14 14.04 3.28 -0.59
N VAL A 15 15.19 2.63 -0.66
CA VAL A 15 15.32 1.17 -0.45
C VAL A 15 14.90 0.75 0.95
N ARG A 16 15.17 1.58 1.96
CA ARG A 16 14.81 1.26 3.36
C ARG A 16 13.31 1.30 3.55
N ASN A 17 12.66 2.32 3.01
CA ASN A 17 11.19 2.41 3.05
C ASN A 17 10.57 1.24 2.31
N PHE A 18 11.07 0.92 1.12
CA PHE A 18 10.58 -0.22 0.35
C PHE A 18 10.74 -1.53 1.12
N GLY A 19 11.91 -1.78 1.68
CA GLY A 19 12.16 -2.99 2.46
C GLY A 19 11.25 -3.11 3.68
N ALA A 20 11.06 -2.01 4.42
CA ALA A 20 10.17 -1.97 5.57
C ALA A 20 8.71 -2.23 5.18
N ILE A 21 8.26 -1.64 4.08
CA ILE A 21 6.92 -1.87 3.54
C ILE A 21 6.77 -3.34 3.14
N ALA A 22 7.73 -3.91 2.44
CA ALA A 22 7.69 -5.32 2.01
C ALA A 22 7.62 -6.27 3.22
N ARG A 23 8.35 -5.97 4.27
CA ARG A 23 8.28 -6.74 5.52
C ARG A 23 6.88 -6.75 6.10
N THR A 24 6.24 -5.59 6.19
CA THR A 24 4.87 -5.47 6.69
C THR A 24 3.87 -6.12 5.74
N CYS A 25 4.09 -6.03 4.43
CA CYS A 25 3.25 -6.73 3.44
C CYS A 25 3.23 -8.24 3.70
N GLU A 26 4.37 -8.83 3.96
CA GLU A 26 4.44 -10.27 4.28
C GLU A 26 3.70 -10.56 5.57
N CYS A 27 3.93 -9.77 6.63
CA CYS A 27 3.28 -9.95 7.92
C CYS A 27 1.75 -9.84 7.86
N THR A 28 1.22 -9.05 6.94
CA THR A 28 -0.22 -8.76 6.83
C THR A 28 -0.93 -9.57 5.75
N GLY A 29 -0.22 -10.46 5.08
CA GLY A 29 -0.81 -11.35 4.08
C GLY A 29 -1.10 -10.68 2.73
N VAL A 30 -0.36 -9.64 2.39
CA VAL A 30 -0.43 -9.00 1.06
C VAL A 30 -0.03 -10.03 0.00
N ASP A 31 -0.80 -10.10 -1.08
CA ASP A 31 -0.59 -11.09 -2.15
C ASP A 31 0.50 -10.66 -3.14
N ALA A 32 0.64 -9.37 -3.37
CA ALA A 32 1.66 -8.84 -4.28
C ALA A 32 1.90 -7.35 -4.02
N ILE A 33 3.14 -6.92 -4.30
CA ILE A 33 3.52 -5.52 -4.35
C ILE A 33 3.64 -5.12 -5.81
N VAL A 34 3.06 -3.99 -6.19
CA VAL A 34 3.12 -3.46 -7.56
C VAL A 34 3.97 -2.21 -7.58
N LEU A 35 4.98 -2.20 -8.44
CA LEU A 35 5.86 -1.06 -8.70
C LEU A 35 5.73 -0.62 -10.16
N PRO A 36 5.90 0.68 -10.47
CA PRO A 36 6.04 1.09 -11.85
C PRO A 36 7.42 0.68 -12.39
N GLU A 37 7.54 0.55 -13.70
CA GLU A 37 8.82 0.23 -14.35
C GLU A 37 9.88 1.31 -14.13
N ARG A 38 9.44 2.57 -14.01
CA ARG A 38 10.32 3.73 -13.82
C ARG A 38 9.97 4.47 -12.54
N GLY A 39 10.97 5.12 -11.94
CA GLY A 39 10.77 5.93 -10.74
C GLY A 39 10.50 5.09 -9.49
N SER A 40 11.06 3.91 -9.43
CA SER A 40 10.91 3.01 -8.28
C SER A 40 12.24 2.39 -7.89
N VAL A 41 12.23 1.60 -6.84
CA VAL A 41 13.41 0.92 -6.30
C VAL A 41 13.76 -0.33 -7.11
N SER A 42 15.02 -0.74 -7.03
CA SER A 42 15.46 -2.06 -7.47
C SER A 42 15.29 -3.08 -6.35
N VAL A 43 14.87 -4.29 -6.68
CA VAL A 43 14.86 -5.40 -5.73
C VAL A 43 16.27 -6.00 -5.72
N ASN A 44 17.09 -5.56 -4.78
CA ASN A 44 18.49 -5.94 -4.65
C ASN A 44 18.78 -6.53 -3.26
N ALA A 45 20.04 -6.87 -2.99
CA ALA A 45 20.44 -7.47 -1.72
C ALA A 45 20.10 -6.58 -0.52
N ASP A 46 20.24 -5.25 -0.64
CA ASP A 46 19.92 -4.31 0.44
C ASP A 46 18.42 -4.30 0.71
N ALA A 47 17.59 -4.32 -0.32
CA ALA A 47 16.14 -4.40 -0.16
C ALA A 47 15.72 -5.71 0.53
N VAL A 48 16.29 -6.84 0.11
CA VAL A 48 16.02 -8.14 0.74
C VAL A 48 16.40 -8.11 2.20
N LYS A 49 17.58 -7.58 2.53
CA LYS A 49 18.05 -7.47 3.91
C LYS A 49 17.13 -6.59 4.76
N THR A 50 16.78 -5.40 4.26
CA THR A 50 15.91 -4.46 4.97
C THR A 50 14.50 -5.03 5.17
N SER A 51 14.03 -5.87 4.27
CA SER A 51 12.74 -6.54 4.38
C SER A 51 12.75 -7.74 5.32
N ALA A 52 13.89 -8.06 5.95
CA ALA A 52 14.07 -9.28 6.75
C ALA A 52 13.73 -10.55 5.97
N GLY A 53 14.04 -10.56 4.68
CA GLY A 53 13.79 -11.70 3.78
C GLY A 53 12.39 -11.77 3.21
N ALA A 54 11.48 -10.84 3.55
CA ALA A 54 10.10 -10.85 3.03
C ALA A 54 10.03 -10.85 1.50
N LEU A 55 10.95 -10.14 0.84
CA LEU A 55 11.01 -10.08 -0.62
C LEU A 55 11.35 -11.41 -1.28
N LEU A 56 11.77 -12.41 -0.53
CA LEU A 56 11.94 -13.77 -1.02
C LEU A 56 10.61 -14.54 -1.06
N HIS A 57 9.57 -14.02 -0.43
CA HIS A 57 8.29 -14.69 -0.25
C HIS A 57 7.11 -13.97 -0.91
N ILE A 58 7.24 -12.67 -1.20
CA ILE A 58 6.18 -11.87 -1.80
C ILE A 58 6.51 -11.55 -3.25
N PRO A 59 5.59 -11.81 -4.19
CA PRO A 59 5.75 -11.35 -5.57
C PRO A 59 5.84 -9.83 -5.66
N VAL A 60 6.82 -9.33 -6.41
CA VAL A 60 6.93 -7.93 -6.78
C VAL A 60 6.67 -7.84 -8.27
N CYS A 61 5.56 -7.20 -8.63
CA CYS A 61 5.13 -7.06 -10.02
C CYS A 61 5.49 -5.66 -10.52
N ARG A 62 6.17 -5.59 -11.67
CA ARG A 62 6.46 -4.31 -12.31
C ARG A 62 5.47 -4.09 -13.43
N GLU A 63 4.74 -2.99 -13.33
CA GLU A 63 3.78 -2.59 -14.33
C GLU A 63 4.27 -1.35 -15.08
N ARG A 64 3.74 -1.11 -16.25
CA ARG A 64 4.10 0.03 -17.09
C ARG A 64 4.02 1.34 -16.32
N SER A 65 2.93 1.53 -15.55
CA SER A 65 2.72 2.67 -14.68
C SER A 65 1.75 2.29 -13.55
N ILE A 66 1.75 3.08 -12.48
CA ILE A 66 0.74 2.90 -11.42
C ILE A 66 -0.66 3.20 -11.99
N HIS A 67 -0.78 4.17 -12.89
CA HIS A 67 -2.04 4.51 -13.55
C HIS A 67 -2.64 3.30 -14.27
N SER A 68 -1.85 2.62 -15.11
CA SER A 68 -2.33 1.43 -15.83
C SER A 68 -2.63 0.27 -14.89
N ALA A 69 -1.86 0.11 -13.82
CA ALA A 69 -2.10 -0.91 -12.81
C ALA A 69 -3.44 -0.67 -12.09
N ILE A 70 -3.73 0.56 -11.70
CA ILE A 70 -5.00 0.92 -11.05
C ILE A 70 -6.18 0.59 -11.99
N ARG A 71 -6.09 0.96 -13.26
CA ARG A 71 -7.14 0.68 -14.24
C ARG A 71 -7.38 -0.82 -14.38
N TYR A 72 -6.31 -1.58 -14.50
CA TYR A 72 -6.41 -3.05 -14.60
C TYR A 72 -7.08 -3.66 -13.37
N LEU A 73 -6.70 -3.22 -12.18
CA LEU A 73 -7.25 -3.74 -10.94
C LEU A 73 -8.74 -3.40 -10.80
N LYS A 74 -9.12 -2.17 -11.12
CA LYS A 74 -10.54 -1.76 -11.11
C LYS A 74 -11.36 -2.58 -12.10
N ASP A 75 -10.85 -2.77 -13.30
CA ASP A 75 -11.54 -3.58 -14.33
C ASP A 75 -11.64 -5.04 -13.90
N SER A 76 -10.78 -5.49 -13.00
CA SER A 76 -10.79 -6.85 -12.45
C SER A 76 -11.65 -6.99 -11.20
N GLY A 77 -12.37 -5.95 -10.81
CA GLY A 77 -13.26 -5.99 -9.65
C GLY A 77 -12.56 -5.76 -8.31
N ILE A 78 -11.36 -5.19 -8.31
CA ILE A 78 -10.61 -4.87 -7.09
C ILE A 78 -10.81 -3.41 -6.76
N LYS A 79 -11.28 -3.13 -5.53
CA LYS A 79 -11.43 -1.76 -5.02
C LYS A 79 -10.05 -1.16 -4.80
N VAL A 80 -9.80 0.02 -5.32
CA VAL A 80 -8.52 0.72 -5.15
C VAL A 80 -8.70 1.90 -4.21
N VAL A 81 -7.93 1.88 -3.12
CA VAL A 81 -7.98 2.89 -2.05
C VAL A 81 -6.60 3.56 -1.96
N ALA A 82 -6.56 4.87 -2.07
CA ALA A 82 -5.32 5.63 -1.92
C ALA A 82 -5.25 6.28 -0.54
N ALA A 83 -4.09 6.18 0.10
CA ALA A 83 -3.78 6.94 1.29
C ALA A 83 -3.27 8.32 0.89
N SER A 84 -3.94 9.37 1.34
CA SER A 84 -3.58 10.76 1.03
C SER A 84 -3.97 11.67 2.19
N GLU A 85 -3.04 12.52 2.61
CA GLU A 85 -3.33 13.53 3.64
C GLU A 85 -4.35 14.57 3.17
N LYS A 86 -4.62 14.65 1.87
CA LYS A 86 -5.63 15.55 1.29
C LYS A 86 -7.05 15.00 1.42
N ALA A 87 -7.20 13.73 1.79
CA ALA A 87 -8.51 13.10 1.92
C ALA A 87 -9.23 13.60 3.18
N VAL A 88 -10.56 13.59 3.11
CA VAL A 88 -11.42 13.96 4.24
C VAL A 88 -12.04 12.75 4.92
N THR A 89 -11.92 11.58 4.31
CA THR A 89 -12.45 10.33 4.85
C THR A 89 -11.40 9.65 5.72
N ASN A 90 -11.76 9.30 6.94
CA ASN A 90 -10.88 8.56 7.84
C ASN A 90 -10.61 7.16 7.24
N TYR A 91 -9.38 6.70 7.32
CA TYR A 91 -8.95 5.42 6.73
C TYR A 91 -9.76 4.23 7.28
N THR A 92 -10.35 4.32 8.46
CA THR A 92 -11.14 3.25 9.06
C THR A 92 -12.58 3.17 8.51
N ARG A 93 -13.00 4.14 7.70
CA ARG A 93 -14.39 4.25 7.20
C ARG A 93 -14.64 3.56 5.87
N VAL A 94 -13.66 2.87 5.33
CA VAL A 94 -13.77 2.13 4.08
C VAL A 94 -13.87 0.64 4.39
N ASP A 95 -14.61 -0.09 3.58
CA ASP A 95 -14.69 -1.55 3.69
C ASP A 95 -13.50 -2.20 3.00
N TYR A 96 -12.61 -2.80 3.79
CA TYR A 96 -11.43 -3.53 3.29
C TYR A 96 -11.64 -5.06 3.31
N THR A 97 -12.85 -5.53 3.57
CA THR A 97 -13.15 -6.97 3.57
C THR A 97 -13.36 -7.53 2.17
N VAL A 98 -13.53 -6.66 1.19
CA VAL A 98 -13.65 -7.00 -0.23
C VAL A 98 -12.26 -7.07 -0.88
N PRO A 99 -12.12 -7.58 -2.12
CA PRO A 99 -10.86 -7.46 -2.86
C PRO A 99 -10.40 -6.01 -2.91
N VAL A 100 -9.20 -5.74 -2.42
CA VAL A 100 -8.71 -4.37 -2.25
C VAL A 100 -7.25 -4.23 -2.64
N ALA A 101 -6.93 -3.07 -3.21
CA ALA A 101 -5.58 -2.61 -3.45
C ALA A 101 -5.40 -1.26 -2.75
N VAL A 102 -4.30 -1.11 -2.02
CA VAL A 102 -3.95 0.13 -1.31
C VAL A 102 -2.79 0.78 -2.03
N VAL A 103 -2.93 2.06 -2.34
CA VAL A 103 -1.89 2.87 -3.00
C VAL A 103 -1.22 3.77 -1.99
N MET A 104 0.09 3.65 -1.87
CA MET A 104 0.93 4.50 -1.02
C MET A 104 1.82 5.37 -1.92
N GLY A 105 1.96 6.63 -1.56
CA GLY A 105 2.78 7.59 -2.31
C GLY A 105 4.02 8.04 -1.54
N ALA A 106 4.91 8.76 -2.23
CA ALA A 106 6.12 9.33 -1.65
C ALA A 106 5.80 10.29 -0.50
N GLU A 107 6.72 10.39 0.46
CA GLU A 107 6.53 11.22 1.66
C GLU A 107 6.33 12.70 1.34
N ASP A 108 7.06 13.21 0.35
CA ASP A 108 7.06 14.63 0.00
C ASP A 108 5.91 15.01 -0.93
N THR A 109 5.63 14.18 -1.94
CA THR A 109 4.65 14.49 -2.98
C THR A 109 3.35 13.69 -2.85
N GLY A 110 3.35 12.60 -2.10
CA GLY A 110 2.19 11.71 -1.99
C GLY A 110 1.92 10.94 -3.27
N VAL A 111 0.70 10.44 -3.39
CA VAL A 111 0.23 9.77 -4.59
C VAL A 111 -0.02 10.81 -5.68
N ASP A 112 0.41 10.53 -6.90
CA ASP A 112 0.20 11.41 -8.05
C ASP A 112 -1.29 11.75 -8.21
N ALA A 113 -1.58 13.03 -8.55
CA ALA A 113 -2.94 13.53 -8.62
C ALA A 113 -3.81 12.77 -9.63
N ASP A 114 -3.24 12.35 -10.77
CA ASP A 114 -3.99 11.58 -11.77
C ASP A 114 -4.32 10.19 -11.23
N ASN A 115 -3.41 9.58 -10.48
CA ASN A 115 -3.65 8.30 -9.83
C ASN A 115 -4.70 8.40 -8.73
N LEU A 116 -4.69 9.49 -7.95
CA LEU A 116 -5.72 9.74 -6.95
C LEU A 116 -7.11 9.80 -7.57
N ARG A 117 -7.25 10.47 -8.70
CA ARG A 117 -8.54 10.60 -9.40
C ARG A 117 -9.08 9.26 -9.90
N LEU A 118 -8.20 8.32 -10.20
CA LEU A 118 -8.61 6.99 -10.64
C LEU A 118 -9.05 6.08 -9.51
N CYS A 119 -8.59 6.33 -8.28
CA CYS A 119 -8.91 5.46 -7.16
C CYS A 119 -10.39 5.52 -6.81
N ASP A 120 -10.92 4.41 -6.29
CA ASP A 120 -12.31 4.34 -5.84
C ASP A 120 -12.52 5.17 -4.57
N GLU A 121 -11.54 5.20 -3.69
CA GLU A 121 -11.60 5.89 -2.41
C GLU A 121 -10.28 6.59 -2.13
N MET A 122 -10.34 7.74 -1.45
CA MET A 122 -9.18 8.38 -0.84
C MET A 122 -9.40 8.44 0.67
N VAL A 123 -8.39 8.05 1.44
CA VAL A 123 -8.49 8.05 2.90
C VAL A 123 -7.29 8.72 3.53
N ALA A 124 -7.48 9.29 4.71
CA ALA A 124 -6.43 9.91 5.48
C ALA A 124 -6.27 9.22 6.83
N ILE A 125 -5.04 9.09 7.28
CA ILE A 125 -4.71 8.69 8.64
C ILE A 125 -4.71 9.97 9.48
N PRO A 126 -5.57 10.10 10.50
CA PRO A 126 -5.64 11.33 11.28
C PRO A 126 -4.35 11.58 12.05
N GLN A 127 -3.95 12.83 12.11
CA GLN A 127 -2.77 13.28 12.83
C GLN A 127 -3.15 14.42 13.76
N VAL A 128 -2.81 14.27 15.03
CA VAL A 128 -3.20 15.22 16.06
C VAL A 128 -2.04 16.07 16.56
N GLY A 129 -0.84 15.82 16.05
CA GLY A 129 0.37 16.57 16.39
C GLY A 129 0.65 17.69 15.41
N ASN A 130 1.86 18.26 15.52
CA ASN A 130 2.29 19.38 14.68
C ASN A 130 3.07 18.95 13.44
N ILE A 131 3.58 17.72 13.39
CA ILE A 131 4.26 17.18 12.22
C ILE A 131 3.20 16.74 11.20
N GLY A 132 3.33 17.17 9.97
CA GLY A 132 2.26 17.05 8.96
C GLY A 132 2.09 15.67 8.34
N SER A 133 3.06 14.74 8.51
CA SER A 133 2.96 13.43 7.87
C SER A 133 3.73 12.36 8.64
N LEU A 134 3.28 11.11 8.50
CA LEU A 134 4.01 9.93 8.96
C LEU A 134 5.06 9.52 7.91
N ASN A 135 6.12 8.85 8.37
CA ASN A 135 6.99 8.12 7.46
C ASN A 135 6.14 7.14 6.64
N VAL A 136 6.44 7.00 5.35
CA VAL A 136 5.59 6.20 4.44
C VAL A 136 5.51 4.73 4.85
N SER A 137 6.58 4.15 5.36
CA SER A 137 6.53 2.75 5.82
C SER A 137 5.65 2.57 7.05
N VAL A 138 5.59 3.58 7.91
CA VAL A 138 4.69 3.61 9.07
C VAL A 138 3.25 3.76 8.60
N ALA A 139 2.98 4.72 7.72
CA ALA A 139 1.65 4.93 7.16
C ALA A 139 1.14 3.67 6.45
N ALA A 140 2.00 3.02 5.67
CA ALA A 140 1.65 1.77 5.01
C ALA A 140 1.29 0.69 6.02
N GLY A 141 2.05 0.57 7.11
CA GLY A 141 1.75 -0.37 8.18
C GLY A 141 0.39 -0.12 8.83
N VAL A 142 0.07 1.13 9.11
CA VAL A 142 -1.23 1.52 9.67
C VAL A 142 -2.36 1.10 8.72
N MET A 143 -2.23 1.38 7.43
CA MET A 143 -3.22 0.99 6.42
C MET A 143 -3.37 -0.52 6.33
N MET A 144 -2.27 -1.25 6.26
CA MET A 144 -2.30 -2.70 6.12
C MET A 144 -2.92 -3.39 7.34
N TYR A 145 -2.62 -2.90 8.55
CA TYR A 145 -3.23 -3.47 9.76
C TYR A 145 -4.69 -3.09 9.93
N GLU A 146 -5.16 -2.02 9.33
CA GLU A 146 -6.61 -1.77 9.27
C GLU A 146 -7.30 -2.82 8.40
N VAL A 147 -6.69 -3.22 7.29
CA VAL A 147 -7.20 -4.32 6.46
C VAL A 147 -7.25 -5.62 7.27
N VAL A 148 -6.17 -5.94 7.98
CA VAL A 148 -6.11 -7.12 8.86
C VAL A 148 -7.19 -7.06 9.93
N ARG A 149 -7.34 -5.91 10.60
CA ARG A 149 -8.34 -5.73 11.65
C ARG A 149 -9.75 -6.04 11.14
N GLN A 150 -10.09 -5.51 9.98
CA GLN A 150 -11.43 -5.73 9.42
C GLN A 150 -11.65 -7.18 9.00
N ARG A 151 -10.62 -7.81 8.40
CA ARG A 151 -10.75 -9.18 7.86
C ARG A 151 -10.70 -10.26 8.93
N PHE A 152 -10.03 -10.00 10.03
CA PHE A 152 -9.80 -10.98 11.10
C PHE A 152 -10.34 -10.48 12.45
N SER A 153 -11.32 -9.59 12.43
CA SER A 153 -11.91 -9.05 13.64
C SER A 153 -12.71 -10.10 14.38
N GLY A 154 -12.56 -10.13 15.66
CA GLY A 154 -13.50 -10.76 16.59
C GLY A 154 -12.94 -11.82 17.48
N ASP A 155 -12.10 -12.74 17.10
CA ASP A 155 -12.06 -13.94 17.93
C ASP A 155 -10.70 -14.33 18.49
N SER A 156 -9.65 -14.07 17.82
CA SER A 156 -8.34 -14.51 18.31
C SER A 156 -7.24 -13.87 17.52
N VAL A 157 -6.03 -14.03 18.02
CA VAL A 157 -4.82 -13.68 17.27
C VAL A 157 -4.59 -14.73 16.18
N PHE A 158 -5.62 -15.07 15.47
CA PHE A 158 -5.54 -16.12 14.44
C PHE A 158 -4.55 -17.25 14.77
#